data_54a06ba8b06be03777ccbd56070c877b
#
_entry.id   54a06ba8b06be03777ccbd56070c877b
#
_cell.length_a   1.000
_cell.length_b   1.000
_cell.length_c   1.000
_cell.angle_alpha   90.00
_cell.angle_beta   90.00
_cell.angle_gamma   90.00
#
_symmetry.space_group_name_H-M   'P 1'
#
loop_
_entity.id
_entity.type
_entity.pdbx_description
1 polymer ?
#
loop_
_entity_poly.entity_id
_entity_poly.type
_entity_poly.pdbx_seq_one_letter_code
_entity_poly.pdbx_strand_id
1 'polypeptide(L)'
;MSEEDGSDRPSSVAPGRPGSAIYPTNPLGEQYEGIATGRDVEWEPLVDFRRMDVSENTIHGAIAWAHGTDIVHSFGGNVLVYGRSMMKPLMMKTFQEALAVEGLSSEQMAIACSSHNGDTEHVAAAQSLLTESEWGLMQCPLDVPLIQFGRQVRRPRRWFHTCSGEHAAMLKALRCMGCLLYTSPSPRDRG
;
A
#
# COMPACT_ATOMS: atom_id res chain seq x y z
N MET A 1 -37.92 -7.92 -46.38
CA MET A 1 -37.52 -9.22 -45.85
C MET A 1 -36.16 -8.97 -45.24
N SER A 2 -36.12 -8.31 -44.10
CA SER A 2 -36.25 -8.78 -42.71
C SER A 2 -35.16 -9.78 -42.36
N GLU A 3 -34.24 -9.35 -41.54
CA GLU A 3 -33.92 -10.02 -40.28
C GLU A 3 -33.03 -9.15 -39.42
N GLU A 4 -33.64 -8.63 -38.36
CA GLU A 4 -32.97 -8.12 -37.17
C GLU A 4 -32.37 -9.34 -36.46
N ASP A 5 -31.10 -9.26 -36.04
CA ASP A 5 -30.60 -10.08 -34.94
C ASP A 5 -29.99 -9.19 -33.86
N GLY A 6 -30.85 -8.83 -32.94
CA GLY A 6 -30.53 -8.24 -31.66
C GLY A 6 -30.02 -9.31 -30.71
N SER A 7 -28.73 -9.45 -30.54
CA SER A 7 -28.16 -10.18 -29.40
C SER A 7 -27.86 -9.22 -28.27
N ASP A 8 -28.89 -8.88 -27.54
CA ASP A 8 -28.83 -8.34 -26.19
C ASP A 8 -28.24 -9.43 -25.26
N ARG A 9 -26.95 -9.41 -25.04
CA ARG A 9 -26.32 -10.26 -24.02
C ARG A 9 -26.43 -9.54 -22.69
N PRO A 10 -27.18 -10.07 -21.72
CA PRO A 10 -27.15 -9.56 -20.38
C PRO A 10 -25.73 -9.69 -19.83
N SER A 11 -25.17 -8.60 -19.37
CA SER A 11 -23.93 -8.59 -18.62
C SER A 11 -24.10 -9.51 -17.40
N SER A 12 -23.50 -10.69 -17.45
CA SER A 12 -23.43 -11.58 -16.29
C SER A 12 -22.50 -10.95 -15.25
N VAL A 13 -23.09 -10.15 -14.37
CA VAL A 13 -22.45 -9.81 -13.11
C VAL A 13 -22.33 -11.12 -12.35
N ALA A 14 -21.12 -11.62 -12.20
CA ALA A 14 -20.84 -12.79 -11.39
C ALA A 14 -21.43 -12.58 -9.98
N PRO A 15 -22.13 -13.54 -9.41
CA PRO A 15 -22.66 -13.40 -8.06
C PRO A 15 -21.51 -13.15 -7.10
N GLY A 16 -21.61 -12.05 -6.35
CA GLY A 16 -20.62 -11.66 -5.36
C GLY A 16 -20.37 -12.80 -4.38
N ARG A 17 -19.11 -13.03 -4.03
CA ARG A 17 -18.75 -14.03 -3.02
C ARG A 17 -19.52 -13.74 -1.73
N PRO A 18 -20.05 -14.76 -1.03
CA PRO A 18 -20.63 -14.61 0.28
C PRO A 18 -19.57 -13.97 1.22
N GLY A 19 -19.86 -12.80 1.76
CA GLY A 19 -18.93 -12.02 2.57
C GLY A 19 -18.50 -10.68 1.99
N SER A 20 -18.81 -10.36 0.73
CA SER A 20 -18.51 -9.04 0.13
C SER A 20 -19.48 -7.93 0.59
N ALA A 21 -20.51 -8.27 1.35
CA ALA A 21 -21.56 -7.34 1.79
C ALA A 21 -21.12 -6.39 2.95
N ILE A 22 -19.90 -6.48 3.43
CA ILE A 22 -19.41 -5.68 4.56
C ILE A 22 -18.93 -4.28 4.12
N TYR A 23 -18.59 -4.13 2.85
CA TYR A 23 -18.12 -2.85 2.32
C TYR A 23 -19.23 -2.20 1.47
N PRO A 24 -19.55 -0.94 1.71
CA PRO A 24 -20.47 -0.21 0.85
C PRO A 24 -19.95 -0.24 -0.59
N THR A 25 -20.84 -0.34 -1.55
CA THR A 25 -20.52 -0.38 -2.99
C THR A 25 -19.74 0.86 -3.46
N ASN A 26 -19.89 1.97 -2.74
CA ASN A 26 -19.09 3.17 -2.88
C ASN A 26 -18.57 3.61 -1.50
N PRO A 27 -17.40 3.11 -1.04
CA PRO A 27 -16.85 3.45 0.28
C PRO A 27 -16.45 4.92 0.41
N LEU A 28 -16.37 5.65 -0.70
CA LEU A 28 -15.91 7.04 -0.74
C LEU A 28 -17.08 8.05 -0.76
N GLY A 29 -18.32 7.56 -0.90
CA GLY A 29 -19.51 8.39 -0.96
C GLY A 29 -19.70 9.15 -2.29
N GLU A 30 -20.78 9.89 -2.36
CA GLU A 30 -21.21 10.62 -3.58
C GLU A 30 -20.20 11.68 -4.05
N GLN A 31 -19.40 12.23 -3.14
CA GLN A 31 -18.39 13.24 -3.47
C GLN A 31 -17.31 12.77 -4.46
N TYR A 32 -17.18 11.46 -4.66
CA TYR A 32 -16.23 10.88 -5.62
C TYR A 32 -16.94 10.23 -6.80
N GLU A 33 -18.25 10.41 -6.90
CA GLU A 33 -19.00 9.92 -8.05
C GLU A 33 -18.54 10.66 -9.33
N GLY A 34 -18.29 9.90 -10.38
CA GLY A 34 -17.77 10.43 -11.63
C GLY A 34 -16.26 10.65 -11.70
N ILE A 35 -15.50 10.38 -10.61
CA ILE A 35 -14.05 10.36 -10.68
C ILE A 35 -13.61 9.00 -11.24
N ALA A 36 -12.84 9.03 -12.32
CA ALA A 36 -12.34 7.84 -12.97
C ALA A 36 -11.39 7.05 -12.04
N THR A 37 -11.52 5.73 -12.03
CA THR A 37 -10.55 4.83 -11.38
C THR A 37 -9.37 4.55 -12.29
N GLY A 38 -8.28 4.01 -11.76
CA GLY A 38 -7.08 3.73 -12.53
C GLY A 38 -7.26 2.78 -13.74
N ARG A 39 -8.41 2.13 -13.88
CA ARG A 39 -8.75 1.29 -15.04
C ARG A 39 -9.42 2.07 -16.17
N ASP A 40 -10.12 3.13 -15.81
CA ASP A 40 -10.97 3.90 -16.72
C ASP A 40 -10.31 5.22 -17.15
N VAL A 41 -9.08 5.47 -16.68
CA VAL A 41 -8.31 6.67 -16.99
C VAL A 41 -7.42 6.43 -18.19
N GLU A 42 -7.44 7.35 -19.14
CA GLU A 42 -6.42 7.46 -20.16
C GLU A 42 -5.18 8.11 -19.56
N TRP A 43 -4.14 7.28 -19.35
CA TRP A 43 -2.91 7.70 -18.72
C TRP A 43 -2.00 8.44 -19.69
N GLU A 44 -1.40 9.53 -19.26
CA GLU A 44 -0.44 10.29 -20.04
C GLU A 44 0.93 9.58 -20.11
N PRO A 45 1.62 9.60 -21.25
CA PRO A 45 2.99 9.11 -21.37
C PRO A 45 3.94 10.04 -20.61
N LEU A 46 4.60 9.53 -19.56
CA LEU A 46 5.49 10.31 -18.70
C LEU A 46 6.97 10.06 -18.98
N VAL A 47 7.36 8.84 -19.22
CA VAL A 47 8.75 8.44 -19.42
C VAL A 47 8.85 7.45 -20.56
N ASP A 48 9.74 7.71 -21.51
CA ASP A 48 10.03 6.84 -22.63
C ASP A 48 11.44 6.25 -22.49
N PHE A 49 11.51 4.92 -22.34
CA PHE A 49 12.77 4.19 -22.34
C PHE A 49 13.16 3.86 -23.75
N ARG A 50 14.28 4.39 -24.19
CA ARG A 50 14.75 4.24 -25.56
C ARG A 50 16.09 3.51 -25.60
N ARG A 51 16.24 2.65 -26.59
CA ARG A 51 17.53 2.12 -27.00
C ARG A 51 17.89 2.66 -28.36
N MET A 52 18.94 3.46 -28.44
CA MET A 52 19.23 4.30 -29.59
C MET A 52 17.98 5.17 -29.91
N ASP A 53 17.42 5.07 -31.09
CA ASP A 53 16.22 5.83 -31.49
C ASP A 53 14.92 5.05 -31.41
N VAL A 54 14.97 3.81 -30.90
CA VAL A 54 13.79 2.93 -30.75
C VAL A 54 13.24 3.04 -29.34
N SER A 55 11.96 3.37 -29.21
CA SER A 55 11.22 3.29 -27.95
C SER A 55 10.99 1.81 -27.60
N GLU A 56 11.48 1.37 -26.44
CA GLU A 56 11.30 -0.01 -25.95
C GLU A 56 10.14 -0.11 -24.97
N ASN A 57 9.92 0.94 -24.18
CA ASN A 57 8.86 0.96 -23.18
C ASN A 57 8.49 2.38 -22.79
N THR A 58 7.22 2.64 -22.65
CA THR A 58 6.71 3.94 -22.18
C THR A 58 5.96 3.75 -20.86
N ILE A 59 6.36 4.48 -19.82
CA ILE A 59 5.63 4.52 -18.57
C ILE A 59 4.58 5.62 -18.67
N HIS A 60 3.35 5.23 -18.42
CA HIS A 60 2.20 6.13 -18.36
C HIS A 60 1.81 6.40 -16.91
N GLY A 61 1.27 7.58 -16.64
CA GLY A 61 0.86 7.95 -15.30
C GLY A 61 0.16 9.28 -15.23
N ALA A 62 0.01 9.80 -14.03
CA ALA A 62 -0.49 11.13 -13.75
C ALA A 62 0.45 11.81 -12.74
N ILE A 63 0.63 13.12 -12.90
CA ILE A 63 1.43 13.95 -12.00
C ILE A 63 0.58 15.14 -11.59
N ALA A 64 0.56 15.47 -10.32
CA ALA A 64 0.00 16.68 -9.79
C ALA A 64 1.04 17.45 -8.97
N TRP A 65 1.14 18.73 -9.18
CA TRP A 65 1.93 19.63 -8.36
C TRP A 65 0.98 20.53 -7.57
N ALA A 66 1.02 20.43 -6.24
CA ALA A 66 0.17 21.20 -5.36
C ALA A 66 0.99 22.22 -4.54
N HIS A 67 0.36 23.36 -4.26
CA HIS A 67 0.80 24.34 -3.28
C HIS A 67 -0.28 24.47 -2.21
N GLY A 68 -0.02 23.94 -1.01
CA GLY A 68 -1.06 23.76 -0.01
C GLY A 68 -2.14 22.79 -0.49
N THR A 69 -3.38 23.25 -0.58
CA THR A 69 -4.52 22.48 -1.09
C THR A 69 -4.78 22.68 -2.58
N ASP A 70 -4.10 23.65 -3.21
CA ASP A 70 -4.35 24.04 -4.59
C ASP A 70 -3.45 23.26 -5.55
N ILE A 71 -4.04 22.63 -6.54
CA ILE A 71 -3.29 22.00 -7.64
C ILE A 71 -2.88 23.11 -8.62
N VAL A 72 -1.56 23.35 -8.72
CA VAL A 72 -0.98 24.38 -9.58
C VAL A 72 -0.78 23.86 -11.01
N HIS A 73 -0.32 22.62 -11.15
CA HIS A 73 -0.14 21.92 -12.42
C HIS A 73 -0.53 20.47 -12.30
N SER A 74 -1.08 19.91 -13.37
CA SER A 74 -1.32 18.47 -13.46
C SER A 74 -1.12 17.98 -14.90
N PHE A 75 -0.64 16.76 -15.04
CA PHE A 75 -0.59 15.98 -16.27
C PHE A 75 -1.34 14.68 -16.02
N GLY A 76 -2.13 14.27 -16.99
CA GLY A 76 -3.08 13.17 -16.80
C GLY A 76 -4.36 13.62 -16.09
N GLY A 77 -5.31 12.73 -16.02
CA GLY A 77 -6.62 13.01 -15.49
C GLY A 77 -6.69 13.11 -13.96
N ASN A 78 -7.80 13.62 -13.49
CA ASN A 78 -8.19 13.45 -12.10
C ASN A 78 -8.54 11.98 -11.88
N VAL A 79 -7.73 11.26 -11.10
CA VAL A 79 -7.82 9.81 -10.94
C VAL A 79 -7.86 9.42 -9.48
N LEU A 80 -8.71 8.45 -9.16
CA LEU A 80 -8.79 7.84 -7.84
C LEU A 80 -7.98 6.56 -7.82
N VAL A 81 -6.98 6.50 -6.97
CA VAL A 81 -6.11 5.33 -6.79
C VAL A 81 -5.87 5.05 -5.32
N TYR A 82 -5.51 3.81 -5.02
CA TYR A 82 -5.02 3.47 -3.68
C TYR A 82 -3.64 4.09 -3.45
N GLY A 83 -3.50 4.87 -2.39
CA GLY A 83 -2.24 5.53 -2.02
C GLY A 83 -1.09 4.59 -1.67
N ARG A 84 -1.40 3.34 -1.30
CA ARG A 84 -0.41 2.31 -0.99
C ARG A 84 0.66 2.82 -0.03
N SER A 85 1.94 2.51 -0.28
CA SER A 85 3.07 2.88 0.58
C SER A 85 3.28 4.39 0.75
N MET A 86 2.76 5.22 -0.14
CA MET A 86 2.81 6.67 0.04
C MET A 86 1.91 7.17 1.19
N MET A 87 1.02 6.33 1.70
CA MET A 87 0.18 6.66 2.86
C MET A 87 0.91 6.50 4.21
N LYS A 88 2.07 5.85 4.25
CA LYS A 88 2.79 5.57 5.50
C LYS A 88 3.11 6.82 6.33
N PRO A 89 3.61 7.93 5.76
CA PRO A 89 3.82 9.15 6.54
C PRO A 89 2.53 9.70 7.17
N LEU A 90 1.40 9.60 6.46
CA LEU A 90 0.11 10.02 6.99
C LEU A 90 -0.39 9.09 8.10
N MET A 91 -0.17 7.79 7.94
CA MET A 91 -0.47 6.80 8.99
C MET A 91 0.39 7.05 10.24
N MET A 92 1.69 7.32 10.08
CA MET A 92 2.57 7.64 11.21
C MET A 92 2.17 8.96 11.88
N LYS A 93 1.64 9.92 11.12
CA LYS A 93 1.11 11.17 11.69
C LYS A 93 -0.08 10.91 12.60
N THR A 94 -0.96 9.95 12.31
CA THR A 94 -2.07 9.56 13.20
C THR A 94 -1.58 9.01 14.56
N PHE A 95 -0.41 8.38 14.57
CA PHE A 95 0.20 7.84 15.77
C PHE A 95 1.23 8.78 16.43
N GLN A 96 1.37 10.01 15.93
CA GLN A 96 2.43 10.93 16.36
C GLN A 96 2.45 11.16 17.87
N GLU A 97 1.30 11.38 18.49
CA GLU A 97 1.20 11.62 19.93
C GLU A 97 1.62 10.39 20.74
N ALA A 98 1.17 9.21 20.35
CA ALA A 98 1.53 7.96 21.00
C ALA A 98 3.02 7.66 20.85
N LEU A 99 3.57 7.84 19.67
CA LEU A 99 5.00 7.61 19.40
C LEU A 99 5.91 8.63 20.10
N ALA A 100 5.41 9.84 20.38
CA ALA A 100 6.15 10.86 21.11
C ALA A 100 6.42 10.49 22.58
N VAL A 101 5.65 9.57 23.18
CA VAL A 101 5.81 9.12 24.58
C VAL A 101 7.22 8.53 24.80
N GLU A 102 7.68 7.68 23.89
CA GLU A 102 9.01 7.06 23.95
C GLU A 102 10.01 7.73 23.00
N GLY A 103 9.50 8.51 22.05
CA GLY A 103 10.28 9.11 20.98
C GLY A 103 10.68 8.11 19.88
N LEU A 104 11.12 8.66 18.75
CA LEU A 104 11.72 7.92 17.64
C LEU A 104 13.01 8.59 17.22
N SER A 105 14.05 7.79 16.93
CA SER A 105 15.22 8.30 16.23
C SER A 105 14.87 8.66 14.79
N SER A 106 15.77 9.39 14.11
CA SER A 106 15.59 9.73 12.70
C SER A 106 15.50 8.46 11.82
N GLU A 107 16.30 7.45 12.13
CA GLU A 107 16.31 6.15 11.43
C GLU A 107 15.02 5.39 11.68
N GLN A 108 14.51 5.40 12.91
CA GLN A 108 13.23 4.78 13.26
C GLN A 108 12.07 5.47 12.54
N MET A 109 12.05 6.78 12.47
CA MET A 109 11.05 7.52 11.73
C MET A 109 11.15 7.24 10.23
N ALA A 110 12.35 7.24 9.67
CA ALA A 110 12.57 6.95 8.26
C ALA A 110 12.07 5.55 7.90
N ILE A 111 12.41 4.52 8.67
CA ILE A 111 11.98 3.14 8.37
C ILE A 111 10.47 2.94 8.59
N ALA A 112 9.86 3.66 9.51
CA ALA A 112 8.42 3.64 9.75
C ALA A 112 7.63 4.23 8.57
N CYS A 113 8.16 5.26 7.92
CA CYS A 113 7.52 5.97 6.81
C CYS A 113 7.89 5.45 5.42
N SER A 114 8.84 4.53 5.32
CA SER A 114 9.36 4.06 4.03
C SER A 114 9.03 2.60 3.72
N SER A 115 9.28 2.22 2.48
CA SER A 115 9.40 0.82 2.08
C SER A 115 10.88 0.50 1.93
N HIS A 116 11.30 -0.69 2.32
CA HIS A 116 12.69 -1.11 2.30
C HIS A 116 12.87 -2.49 1.65
N ASN A 117 14.09 -2.81 1.26
CA ASN A 117 14.43 -4.06 0.56
C ASN A 117 14.97 -5.16 1.49
N GLY A 118 14.85 -5.00 2.81
CA GLY A 118 15.24 -6.01 3.79
C GLY A 118 16.75 -6.16 3.97
N ASP A 119 17.55 -5.14 3.67
CA ASP A 119 18.97 -5.13 3.99
C ASP A 119 19.17 -5.14 5.51
N THR A 120 20.36 -5.55 5.95
CA THR A 120 20.67 -5.72 7.37
C THR A 120 20.38 -4.46 8.20
N GLU A 121 20.73 -3.29 7.66
CA GLU A 121 20.51 -2.00 8.30
C GLU A 121 19.01 -1.66 8.43
N HIS A 122 18.24 -1.95 7.37
CA HIS A 122 16.79 -1.74 7.39
C HIS A 122 16.11 -2.66 8.43
N VAL A 123 16.51 -3.92 8.46
CA VAL A 123 15.97 -4.89 9.44
C VAL A 123 16.31 -4.46 10.85
N ALA A 124 17.56 -4.04 11.10
CA ALA A 124 17.98 -3.56 12.41
C ALA A 124 17.18 -2.31 12.84
N ALA A 125 17.00 -1.35 11.94
CA ALA A 125 16.20 -0.16 12.22
C ALA A 125 14.73 -0.50 12.52
N ALA A 126 14.12 -1.42 11.76
CA ALA A 126 12.75 -1.88 12.02
C ALA A 126 12.63 -2.62 13.36
N GLN A 127 13.59 -3.49 13.68
CA GLN A 127 13.64 -4.23 14.94
C GLN A 127 13.83 -3.31 16.15
N SER A 128 14.59 -2.21 16.00
CA SER A 128 14.82 -1.26 17.08
C SER A 128 13.56 -0.52 17.56
N LEU A 129 12.47 -0.58 16.81
CA LEU A 129 11.17 -0.01 17.20
C LEU A 129 10.48 -0.81 18.31
N LEU A 130 10.83 -2.09 18.46
CA LEU A 130 10.23 -3.02 19.41
C LEU A 130 11.30 -3.65 20.31
N THR A 131 10.89 -4.13 21.46
CA THR A 131 11.73 -4.99 22.30
C THR A 131 11.84 -6.40 21.70
N GLU A 132 12.88 -7.15 22.02
CA GLU A 132 13.05 -8.52 21.49
C GLU A 132 11.88 -9.45 21.83
N SER A 133 11.26 -9.26 22.99
CA SER A 133 10.08 -10.02 23.41
C SER A 133 8.84 -9.74 22.55
N GLU A 134 8.80 -8.59 21.91
CA GLU A 134 7.69 -8.17 21.03
C GLU A 134 7.91 -8.54 19.55
N TRP A 135 9.10 -9.00 19.19
CA TRP A 135 9.40 -9.34 17.79
C TRP A 135 8.47 -10.41 17.20
N GLY A 136 7.97 -11.30 18.06
CA GLY A 136 6.99 -12.32 17.67
C GLY A 136 5.61 -11.79 17.31
N LEU A 137 5.30 -10.53 17.66
CA LEU A 137 4.01 -9.89 17.35
C LEU A 137 3.93 -9.41 15.89
N MET A 138 5.04 -9.42 15.15
CA MET A 138 5.09 -8.97 13.76
C MET A 138 4.19 -9.83 12.85
N GLN A 139 3.29 -9.19 12.13
CA GLN A 139 2.27 -9.82 11.27
C GLN A 139 2.46 -9.56 9.76
N CYS A 140 3.67 -9.19 9.32
CA CYS A 140 3.93 -9.03 7.89
C CYS A 140 3.89 -10.37 7.15
N PRO A 141 3.38 -10.41 5.91
CA PRO A 141 3.50 -11.57 5.03
C PRO A 141 4.96 -11.96 4.78
N LEU A 142 5.22 -13.21 4.41
CA LEU A 142 6.60 -13.72 4.23
C LEU A 142 7.09 -13.71 2.79
N ASP A 143 6.19 -13.77 1.84
CA ASP A 143 6.44 -14.39 0.53
C ASP A 143 6.80 -13.41 -0.58
N VAL A 144 6.07 -12.34 -0.76
CA VAL A 144 6.17 -11.51 -1.99
C VAL A 144 7.50 -10.75 -2.11
N PRO A 145 8.04 -10.12 -1.07
CA PRO A 145 9.26 -9.31 -1.21
C PRO A 145 10.51 -10.10 -1.54
N LEU A 146 10.58 -11.36 -1.10
CA LEU A 146 11.74 -12.21 -1.31
C LEU A 146 11.84 -12.69 -2.75
N ILE A 147 10.70 -12.96 -3.38
CA ILE A 147 10.60 -13.32 -4.79
C ILE A 147 10.93 -12.11 -5.67
N GLN A 148 10.41 -10.95 -5.29
CA GLN A 148 10.52 -9.72 -6.08
C GLN A 148 11.97 -9.23 -6.22
N PHE A 149 12.79 -9.40 -5.19
CA PHE A 149 14.17 -8.91 -5.20
C PHE A 149 15.20 -9.98 -5.55
N GLY A 150 14.78 -11.19 -5.94
CA GLY A 150 15.68 -12.26 -6.37
C GLY A 150 16.65 -12.75 -5.28
N ARG A 151 16.46 -12.36 -4.03
CA ARG A 151 17.32 -12.76 -2.93
C ARG A 151 16.89 -14.13 -2.40
N GLN A 152 17.77 -15.10 -2.47
CA GLN A 152 17.59 -16.38 -1.82
C GLN A 152 17.85 -16.23 -0.32
N VAL A 153 16.81 -15.98 0.46
CA VAL A 153 16.91 -15.98 1.90
C VAL A 153 16.63 -17.39 2.43
N ARG A 154 17.65 -18.04 2.98
CA ARG A 154 17.53 -19.41 3.51
C ARG A 154 16.48 -19.58 4.62
N ARG A 155 16.22 -18.50 5.36
CA ARG A 155 15.23 -18.44 6.43
C ARG A 155 14.47 -17.13 6.32
N PRO A 156 13.39 -17.09 5.52
CA PRO A 156 12.57 -15.90 5.42
C PRO A 156 12.00 -15.54 6.79
N ARG A 157 12.10 -14.27 7.15
CA ARG A 157 11.55 -13.72 8.40
C ARG A 157 10.64 -12.56 8.04
N ARG A 158 9.61 -12.34 8.83
CA ARG A 158 8.66 -11.23 8.65
C ARG A 158 9.35 -9.85 8.62
N TRP A 159 10.50 -9.74 9.27
CA TRP A 159 11.34 -8.53 9.29
C TRP A 159 11.94 -8.14 7.93
N PHE A 160 12.04 -9.07 6.99
CA PHE A 160 12.49 -8.77 5.62
C PHE A 160 11.40 -8.18 4.74
N HIS A 161 10.16 -8.15 5.21
CA HIS A 161 9.05 -7.55 4.47
C HIS A 161 9.25 -6.04 4.31
N THR A 162 8.94 -5.52 3.14
CA THR A 162 9.10 -4.09 2.78
C THR A 162 8.37 -3.12 3.70
N CYS A 163 7.35 -3.59 4.41
CA CYS A 163 6.54 -2.80 5.35
C CYS A 163 6.83 -3.11 6.82
N SER A 164 7.90 -3.87 7.15
CA SER A 164 8.12 -4.27 8.55
C SER A 164 8.37 -3.07 9.47
N GLY A 165 9.01 -2.01 9.00
CA GLY A 165 9.21 -0.79 9.78
C GLY A 165 7.90 -0.10 10.15
N GLU A 166 6.97 0.04 9.19
CA GLU A 166 5.64 0.58 9.43
C GLU A 166 4.87 -0.24 10.47
N HIS A 167 4.82 -1.57 10.28
CA HIS A 167 4.12 -2.45 11.22
C HIS A 167 4.73 -2.41 12.62
N ALA A 168 6.06 -2.35 12.74
CA ALA A 168 6.73 -2.23 14.02
C ALA A 168 6.41 -0.89 14.70
N ALA A 169 6.37 0.22 13.96
CA ALA A 169 5.99 1.52 14.49
C ALA A 169 4.54 1.55 14.96
N MET A 170 3.62 0.92 14.23
CA MET A 170 2.22 0.79 14.65
C MET A 170 2.10 -0.03 15.96
N LEU A 171 2.82 -1.15 16.09
CA LEU A 171 2.85 -1.94 17.31
C LEU A 171 3.41 -1.14 18.49
N LYS A 172 4.50 -0.37 18.28
CA LYS A 172 5.04 0.55 19.28
C LYS A 172 4.00 1.59 19.70
N ALA A 173 3.32 2.21 18.76
CA ALA A 173 2.27 3.19 19.05
C ALA A 173 1.14 2.58 19.88
N LEU A 174 0.63 1.42 19.49
CA LEU A 174 -0.42 0.71 20.23
C LEU A 174 0.01 0.36 21.66
N ARG A 175 1.26 -0.05 21.85
CA ARG A 175 1.83 -0.26 23.19
C ARG A 175 1.82 1.04 24.01
N CYS A 176 2.30 2.15 23.44
CA CYS A 176 2.30 3.45 24.12
C CYS A 176 0.89 3.95 24.46
N MET A 177 -0.12 3.53 23.70
CA MET A 177 -1.53 3.81 23.99
C MET A 177 -2.12 2.87 25.04
N GLY A 178 -1.37 1.93 25.59
CA GLY A 178 -1.86 0.91 26.52
C GLY A 178 -2.78 -0.13 25.89
N CYS A 179 -2.75 -0.28 24.56
CA CYS A 179 -3.50 -1.32 23.88
C CYS A 179 -2.90 -2.71 24.15
N LEU A 180 -3.78 -3.71 24.34
CA LEU A 180 -3.34 -5.08 24.46
C LEU A 180 -2.85 -5.58 23.10
N LEU A 181 -1.54 -5.83 23.02
CA LEU A 181 -0.89 -6.42 21.85
C LEU A 181 -1.00 -7.94 21.95
N TYR A 182 -2.14 -8.49 21.60
CA TYR A 182 -2.20 -9.94 21.42
C TYR A 182 -2.60 -10.26 19.97
N THR A 183 -1.93 -11.24 19.41
CA THR A 183 -2.22 -11.73 18.08
C THR A 183 -3.25 -12.84 18.16
N SER A 184 -4.48 -12.54 17.76
CA SER A 184 -5.40 -13.60 17.36
C SER A 184 -4.93 -14.14 16.01
N PRO A 185 -4.77 -15.47 15.84
CA PRO A 185 -4.45 -15.99 14.52
C PRO A 185 -5.55 -15.60 13.54
N SER A 186 -5.14 -14.95 12.43
CA SER A 186 -6.06 -14.61 11.37
C SER A 186 -6.70 -15.89 10.83
N PRO A 187 -7.98 -15.88 10.43
CA PRO A 187 -8.58 -17.00 9.72
C PRO A 187 -7.79 -17.47 8.50
N ARG A 188 -6.93 -16.62 7.95
CA ARG A 188 -6.02 -16.95 6.83
C ARG A 188 -4.79 -17.76 7.26
N ASP A 189 -4.44 -17.75 8.54
CA ASP A 189 -3.28 -18.47 9.06
C ASP A 189 -3.63 -19.90 9.52
N ARG A 190 -4.89 -20.33 9.29
CA ARG A 190 -5.41 -21.67 9.63
C ARG A 190 -5.49 -22.60 8.41
N GLY A 191 -4.77 -22.27 7.33
CA GLY A 191 -4.67 -23.12 6.14
C GLY A 191 -3.64 -24.22 6.30
#